data_4e9aaff8cc6bebeffa30f5c9b9de7a17
#
_entry.id   4e9aaff8cc6bebeffa30f5c9b9de7a17
#
_cell.length_a   1.000
_cell.length_b   1.000
_cell.length_c   1.000
_cell.angle_alpha   90.00
_cell.angle_beta   90.00
_cell.angle_gamma   90.00
#
_symmetry.space_group_name_H-M   'P 1'
#
loop_
_entity.id
_entity.type
_entity.pdbx_description
1 polymer ?
#
loop_
_entity_poly.entity_id
_entity_poly.type
_entity_poly.pdbx_seq_one_letter_code
_entity_poly.pdbx_strand_id
1 'polypeptide(L)'
;MANDFTFGAVNLANNTRTLVYSVPTSPSGQTAVIHSCTVANTHETDSVDVTLEVYDTSGTTYYPVSSTVPVPADSVLVLDGIKLNLEEDDKLYATSSHASGHLTVFASVLKITP
;
A
#
# COMPACT_ATOMS: atom_id res chain seq x y z
N MET A 1 -23.74 4.71 9.71
CA MET A 1 -22.56 3.99 9.21
C MET A 1 -22.62 3.93 7.70
N ALA A 2 -21.54 4.28 7.04
CA ALA A 2 -21.43 4.23 5.58
C ALA A 2 -20.20 3.41 5.18
N ASN A 3 -20.36 2.56 4.17
CA ASN A 3 -19.29 1.75 3.62
C ASN A 3 -19.02 2.22 2.21
N ASP A 4 -17.78 2.59 1.93
CA ASP A 4 -17.36 3.05 0.60
C ASP A 4 -16.23 2.16 0.08
N PHE A 5 -16.40 1.66 -1.13
CA PHE A 5 -15.29 1.05 -1.85
C PHE A 5 -14.46 2.16 -2.49
N THR A 6 -13.17 2.18 -2.19
CA THR A 6 -12.26 3.18 -2.68
C THR A 6 -10.91 2.53 -2.99
N PHE A 7 -9.91 3.32 -3.29
CA PHE A 7 -8.58 2.80 -3.55
C PHE A 7 -7.51 3.80 -3.15
N GLY A 8 -6.30 3.28 -2.94
CA GLY A 8 -5.10 4.08 -2.86
C GLY A 8 -4.14 3.63 -3.94
N ALA A 9 -3.50 4.56 -4.62
CA ALA A 9 -2.57 4.23 -5.68
C ALA A 9 -1.44 5.24 -5.74
N VAL A 10 -0.24 4.77 -6.11
CA VAL A 10 0.91 5.64 -6.27
C VAL A 10 1.90 5.03 -7.26
N ASN A 11 2.52 5.89 -8.05
CA ASN A 11 3.68 5.54 -8.86
C ASN A 11 4.93 5.85 -8.03
N LEU A 12 5.73 4.83 -7.71
CA LEU A 12 6.95 5.03 -6.97
C LEU A 12 8.01 5.63 -7.89
N ALA A 13 8.47 6.83 -7.54
CA ALA A 13 9.43 7.58 -8.38
C ALA A 13 10.88 7.43 -7.92
N ASN A 14 11.09 6.79 -6.77
CA ASN A 14 12.42 6.59 -6.20
C ASN A 14 12.39 5.41 -5.21
N ASN A 15 13.45 5.23 -4.43
CA ASN A 15 13.56 4.14 -3.47
C ASN A 15 13.29 4.57 -2.03
N THR A 16 12.50 5.63 -1.83
CA THR A 16 12.09 6.05 -0.49
C THR A 16 10.70 5.53 -0.16
N ARG A 17 10.41 5.43 1.15
CA ARG A 17 9.08 5.05 1.63
C ARG A 17 8.05 6.07 1.14
N THR A 18 7.03 5.59 0.45
CA THR A 18 6.02 6.44 -0.19
C THR A 18 4.63 6.03 0.28
N LEU A 19 3.80 7.02 0.59
CA LEU A 19 2.43 6.78 1.04
C LEU A 19 1.57 6.23 -0.08
N VAL A 20 0.86 5.12 0.18
CA VAL A 20 -0.12 4.53 -0.73
C VAL A 20 -1.53 4.90 -0.32
N TYR A 21 -1.85 4.76 0.96
CA TYR A 21 -3.19 5.04 1.47
C TYR A 21 -3.12 5.48 2.93
N SER A 22 -3.97 6.43 3.29
CA SER A 22 -4.13 6.89 4.68
C SER A 22 -5.61 6.89 5.03
N VAL A 23 -5.95 6.29 6.18
CA VAL A 23 -7.33 6.33 6.67
C VAL A 23 -7.66 7.74 7.14
N PRO A 24 -8.75 8.35 6.64
CA PRO A 24 -9.10 9.71 7.02
C PRO A 24 -9.37 9.87 8.51
N THR A 25 -9.09 11.07 9.01
CA THR A 25 -9.33 11.42 10.42
C THR A 25 -10.63 12.21 10.61
N SER A 26 -11.28 12.61 9.53
CA SER A 26 -12.53 13.37 9.59
C SER A 26 -13.55 12.77 8.63
N PRO A 27 -14.73 12.39 9.11
CA PRO A 27 -15.15 12.32 10.52
C PRO A 27 -14.34 11.31 11.32
N SER A 28 -14.31 11.46 12.65
CA SER A 28 -13.52 10.58 13.51
C SER A 28 -14.09 9.16 13.57
N GLY A 29 -13.24 8.21 13.94
CA GLY A 29 -13.64 6.82 14.12
C GLY A 29 -13.73 6.02 12.83
N GLN A 30 -13.20 6.52 11.73
CA GLN A 30 -13.16 5.78 10.46
C GLN A 30 -12.18 4.63 10.55
N THR A 31 -12.52 3.54 9.86
CA THR A 31 -11.65 2.39 9.69
C THR A 31 -11.61 2.01 8.22
N ALA A 32 -10.63 1.21 7.84
CA ALA A 32 -10.52 0.72 6.48
C ALA A 32 -10.01 -0.71 6.45
N VAL A 33 -10.43 -1.45 5.44
CA VAL A 33 -9.92 -2.79 5.17
C VAL A 33 -9.30 -2.76 3.77
N ILE A 34 -8.02 -3.06 3.69
CA ILE A 34 -7.34 -3.26 2.41
C ILE A 34 -7.53 -4.73 2.05
N HIS A 35 -8.31 -5.00 1.00
CA HIS A 35 -8.65 -6.38 0.65
C HIS A 35 -7.88 -6.94 -0.53
N SER A 36 -7.15 -6.11 -1.25
CA SER A 36 -6.19 -6.56 -2.25
C SER A 36 -5.18 -5.46 -2.56
N CYS A 37 -4.01 -5.85 -3.01
CA CYS A 37 -2.96 -4.92 -3.39
C CYS A 37 -2.23 -5.49 -4.60
N THR A 38 -2.02 -4.66 -5.62
CA THR A 38 -1.23 -5.04 -6.79
C THR A 38 -0.03 -4.14 -6.91
N VAL A 39 1.09 -4.71 -7.33
CA VAL A 39 2.33 -3.98 -7.57
C VAL A 39 2.80 -4.31 -8.97
N ALA A 40 2.74 -3.34 -9.86
CA ALA A 40 3.18 -3.50 -11.25
C ALA A 40 4.59 -2.97 -11.42
N ASN A 41 5.46 -3.78 -12.02
CA ASN A 41 6.81 -3.36 -12.35
C ASN A 41 6.83 -2.92 -13.83
N THR A 42 7.11 -1.64 -14.06
CA THR A 42 7.13 -1.05 -15.39
C THR A 42 8.53 -1.06 -16.03
N HIS A 43 9.53 -1.59 -15.34
CA HIS A 43 10.87 -1.74 -15.93
C HIS A 43 10.87 -2.88 -16.95
N GLU A 44 11.46 -2.65 -18.10
CA GLU A 44 11.39 -3.60 -19.22
C GLU A 44 12.27 -4.84 -19.01
N THR A 45 13.34 -4.72 -18.24
CA THR A 45 14.36 -5.78 -18.16
C THR A 45 14.69 -6.21 -16.75
N ASP A 46 14.53 -5.35 -15.74
CA ASP A 46 15.00 -5.61 -14.38
C ASP A 46 13.85 -5.95 -13.43
N SER A 47 14.05 -6.97 -12.61
CA SER A 47 13.22 -7.23 -11.45
C SER A 47 13.45 -6.12 -10.43
N VAL A 48 12.38 -5.68 -9.77
CA VAL A 48 12.43 -4.65 -8.73
C VAL A 48 11.73 -5.19 -7.49
N ASP A 49 12.38 -5.05 -6.33
CA ASP A 49 11.80 -5.52 -5.09
C ASP A 49 10.86 -4.47 -4.50
N VAL A 50 9.75 -4.93 -3.91
CA VAL A 50 8.82 -4.07 -3.22
C VAL A 50 8.76 -4.44 -1.73
N THR A 51 8.70 -3.42 -0.89
CA THR A 51 8.42 -3.57 0.54
C THR A 51 7.14 -2.82 0.85
N LEU A 52 6.16 -3.52 1.43
CA LEU A 52 4.89 -2.92 1.88
C LEU A 52 4.86 -2.90 3.40
N GLU A 53 4.51 -1.75 3.95
CA GLU A 53 4.47 -1.55 5.40
C GLU A 53 3.18 -0.85 5.79
N VAL A 54 2.63 -1.25 6.94
CA VAL A 54 1.53 -0.52 7.59
C VAL A 54 2.12 0.30 8.73
N TYR A 55 1.81 1.58 8.77
CA TYR A 55 2.18 2.46 9.87
C TYR A 55 1.02 2.59 10.84
N ASP A 56 1.24 2.14 12.08
CA ASP A 56 0.31 2.32 13.18
C ASP A 56 0.59 3.67 13.85
N THR A 57 -0.27 4.66 13.58
CA THR A 57 -0.08 6.01 14.07
C THR A 57 -0.16 6.08 15.59
N SER A 58 -1.08 5.32 16.21
CA SER A 58 -1.21 5.33 17.67
C SER A 58 -0.02 4.72 18.37
N GLY A 59 0.59 3.69 17.77
CA GLY A 59 1.78 3.03 18.30
C GLY A 59 3.09 3.58 17.75
N THR A 60 3.04 4.49 16.77
CA THR A 60 4.20 5.06 16.08
C THR A 60 5.17 4.00 15.56
N THR A 61 4.63 2.92 15.01
CA THR A 61 5.40 1.76 14.58
C THR A 61 5.05 1.35 13.16
N TYR A 62 6.08 0.99 12.37
CA TYR A 62 5.90 0.40 11.04
C TYR A 62 5.90 -1.12 11.15
N TYR A 63 4.91 -1.75 10.53
CA TYR A 63 4.82 -3.20 10.47
C TYR A 63 4.97 -3.66 9.02
N PRO A 64 6.03 -4.41 8.67
CA PRO A 64 6.17 -4.93 7.32
C PRO A 64 5.07 -5.96 7.01
N VAL A 65 4.39 -5.76 5.91
CA VAL A 65 3.43 -6.74 5.37
C VAL A 65 4.16 -7.70 4.44
N SER A 66 5.05 -7.15 3.63
CA SER A 66 5.98 -7.91 2.80
C SER A 66 7.28 -7.15 2.72
N SER A 67 8.40 -7.86 2.70
CA SER A 67 9.72 -7.23 2.71
C SER A 67 10.53 -7.73 1.53
N THR A 68 10.98 -6.79 0.69
CA THR A 68 11.87 -7.07 -0.46
C THR A 68 11.40 -8.23 -1.33
N VAL A 69 10.11 -8.23 -1.68
CA VAL A 69 9.53 -9.25 -2.56
C VAL A 69 9.81 -8.86 -4.02
N PRO A 70 10.47 -9.72 -4.81
CA PRO A 70 10.78 -9.38 -6.19
C PRO A 70 9.53 -9.36 -7.06
N VAL A 71 9.40 -8.30 -7.84
CA VAL A 71 8.39 -8.19 -8.89
C VAL A 71 9.14 -8.30 -10.23
N PRO A 72 8.92 -9.37 -11.00
CA PRO A 72 9.66 -9.54 -12.25
C PRO A 72 9.44 -8.39 -13.22
N ALA A 73 10.39 -8.18 -14.10
CA ALA A 73 10.30 -7.14 -15.11
C ALA A 73 9.00 -7.25 -15.92
N ASP A 74 8.39 -6.12 -16.18
CA ASP A 74 7.20 -6.00 -17.03
C ASP A 74 6.05 -6.91 -16.59
N SER A 75 5.90 -7.14 -15.27
CA SER A 75 4.85 -7.99 -14.73
C SER A 75 4.25 -7.41 -13.45
N VAL A 76 3.30 -8.12 -12.87
CA VAL A 76 2.57 -7.64 -11.69
C VAL A 76 2.61 -8.69 -10.59
N LEU A 77 2.81 -8.23 -9.35
CA LEU A 77 2.61 -9.02 -8.14
C LEU A 77 1.22 -8.73 -7.61
N VAL A 78 0.43 -9.78 -7.41
CA VAL A 78 -0.92 -9.65 -6.85
C VAL A 78 -0.94 -10.23 -5.44
N LEU A 79 -1.25 -9.39 -4.47
CA LEU A 79 -1.48 -9.81 -3.10
C LEU A 79 -2.99 -9.93 -2.90
N ASP A 80 -3.54 -11.07 -3.28
CA ASP A 80 -4.95 -11.35 -3.19
C ASP A 80 -5.22 -12.13 -1.90
N GLY A 81 -6.35 -11.84 -1.27
CA GLY A 81 -6.72 -12.48 -0.02
C GLY A 81 -6.08 -11.89 1.22
N ILE A 82 -5.21 -10.91 1.10
CA ILE A 82 -4.77 -10.16 2.28
C ILE A 82 -5.95 -9.33 2.80
N LYS A 83 -6.04 -9.23 4.11
CA LYS A 83 -7.04 -8.36 4.74
C LYS A 83 -6.33 -7.56 5.81
N LEU A 84 -6.01 -6.32 5.48
CA LEU A 84 -5.33 -5.43 6.39
C LEU A 84 -6.34 -4.47 6.99
N ASN A 85 -6.54 -4.57 8.29
CA ASN A 85 -7.44 -3.68 9.02
C ASN A 85 -6.65 -2.46 9.49
N LEU A 86 -7.10 -1.28 9.06
CA LEU A 86 -6.47 -0.03 9.45
C LEU A 86 -7.46 0.78 10.28
N GLU A 87 -6.96 1.35 11.37
CA GLU A 87 -7.72 2.28 12.20
C GLU A 87 -7.53 3.71 11.69
N GLU A 88 -8.22 4.65 12.31
CA GLU A 88 -8.12 6.07 11.98
C GLU A 88 -6.66 6.52 11.94
N ASP A 89 -6.29 7.22 10.87
CA ASP A 89 -4.95 7.77 10.62
C ASP A 89 -3.83 6.74 10.41
N ASP A 90 -4.15 5.46 10.38
CA ASP A 90 -3.18 4.45 9.97
C ASP A 90 -2.91 4.53 8.47
N LYS A 91 -1.73 4.11 8.05
CA LYS A 91 -1.26 4.33 6.68
C LYS A 91 -0.63 3.08 6.10
N LEU A 92 -0.77 2.93 4.78
CA LEU A 92 -0.03 1.93 4.01
C LEU A 92 1.07 2.64 3.22
N TYR A 93 2.29 2.14 3.35
CA TYR A 93 3.46 2.64 2.63
C TYR A 93 4.05 1.58 1.73
N ALA A 94 4.70 2.01 0.66
CA ALA A 94 5.43 1.14 -0.24
C ALA A 94 6.82 1.71 -0.52
N THR A 95 7.79 0.82 -0.70
CA THR A 95 9.17 1.20 -1.01
C THR A 95 9.67 0.31 -2.15
N SER A 96 10.26 0.94 -3.16
CA SER A 96 10.94 0.24 -4.26
C SER A 96 12.42 0.09 -3.96
N SER A 97 13.03 -1.00 -4.40
CA SER A 97 14.48 -1.18 -4.34
C SER A 97 15.23 -0.40 -5.41
N HIS A 98 14.53 0.11 -6.42
CA HIS A 98 15.16 0.81 -7.55
C HIS A 98 15.19 2.32 -7.31
N ALA A 99 16.32 2.96 -7.61
CA ALA A 99 16.49 4.41 -7.40
C ALA A 99 15.50 5.25 -8.21
N SER A 100 15.00 4.74 -9.34
CA SER A 100 13.97 5.39 -10.17
C SER A 100 12.56 4.84 -9.92
N GLY A 101 12.38 3.99 -8.94
CA GLY A 101 11.09 3.42 -8.54
C GLY A 101 10.59 2.31 -9.43
N HIS A 102 10.06 2.61 -10.59
CA HIS A 102 9.51 1.68 -11.58
C HIS A 102 8.32 0.83 -11.12
N LEU A 103 7.79 1.06 -9.93
CA LEU A 103 6.66 0.30 -9.41
C LEU A 103 5.42 1.19 -9.30
N THR A 104 4.29 0.64 -9.71
CA THR A 104 2.98 1.25 -9.48
C THR A 104 2.22 0.37 -8.49
N VAL A 105 1.83 0.94 -7.36
CA VAL A 105 1.12 0.24 -6.30
C VAL A 105 -0.33 0.68 -6.30
N PHE A 106 -1.24 -0.29 -6.30
CA PHE A 106 -2.68 -0.04 -6.25
C PHE A 106 -3.30 -0.91 -5.16
N ALA A 107 -3.96 -0.29 -4.21
CA ALA A 107 -4.64 -0.99 -3.11
C ALA A 107 -6.13 -0.76 -3.18
N SER A 108 -6.91 -1.83 -3.18
CA SER A 108 -8.37 -1.76 -3.11
C SER A 108 -8.80 -1.71 -1.65
N VAL A 109 -9.61 -0.74 -1.30
CA VAL A 109 -9.94 -0.41 0.08
C VAL A 109 -11.44 -0.35 0.29
N LEU A 110 -11.92 -0.93 1.39
CA LEU A 110 -13.26 -0.70 1.90
C LEU A 110 -13.14 0.24 3.09
N LYS A 111 -13.64 1.45 2.95
CA LYS A 111 -13.64 2.46 4.02
C LYS A 111 -14.97 2.41 4.75
N ILE A 112 -14.92 2.37 6.07
CA ILE A 112 -16.09 2.30 6.94
C ILE A 112 -16.16 3.59 7.76
N THR A 113 -17.24 4.35 7.59
CA THR A 113 -17.50 5.59 8.32
C THR A 113 -18.61 5.34 9.33
N PRO A 114 -18.39 5.68 10.60
CA PRO A 114 -19.42 5.48 11.64
C PRO A 114 -20.66 6.31 11.39
#